data_4f8e4f95a835494d392fe4b4a07c5867
#
_entry.id   4f8e4f95a835494d392fe4b4a07c5867
#
_cell.length_a   1.000
_cell.length_b   1.000
_cell.length_c   1.000
_cell.angle_alpha   90.00
_cell.angle_beta   90.00
_cell.angle_gamma   90.00
#
_symmetry.space_group_name_H-M   'P 1'
#
loop_
_entity.id
_entity.type
_entity.pdbx_description
1 polymer ?
#
loop_
_entity_poly.entity_id
_entity_poly.type
_entity_poly.pdbx_seq_one_letter_code
_entity_poly.pdbx_strand_id
1 'polypeptide(L)'
;AISGGNEKTTFYTSLSYRHVDGTTPNNSFDRISFLGKASHMFHPKIKLEASMSFANSMPKNSPINIGENFASGVWGRSYDPSTAKDKYKGVHGGLASSSYGDEYGNMPGIGTWWSVYENDYRQKEISVRPVVKLNIDLLDWLKFNVKGSYNYYYTRFENKQPGSGYANEGGYYGIGQTTKEQTNLNANFMFNKTFGDFTVNGFLHGEFYENFQ
;
A
#
# COMPACT_ATOMS: atom_id res chain seq x y z
N ALA A 1 14.81 -11.16 10.59
CA ALA A 1 15.38 -11.65 9.33
C ALA A 1 16.29 -12.86 9.61
N ILE A 2 16.32 -13.78 8.68
CA ILE A 2 17.20 -14.96 8.70
C ILE A 2 17.91 -15.01 7.35
N SER A 3 19.21 -15.25 7.36
CA SER A 3 20.00 -15.43 6.14
C SER A 3 21.04 -16.53 6.34
N GLY A 4 21.41 -17.18 5.28
CA GLY A 4 22.42 -18.23 5.28
C GLY A 4 22.78 -18.65 3.88
N GLY A 5 23.70 -19.60 3.80
CA GLY A 5 24.11 -20.17 2.52
C GLY A 5 25.52 -20.70 2.54
N ASN A 6 25.96 -21.09 1.37
CA ASN A 6 27.30 -21.52 1.05
C ASN A 6 27.76 -20.87 -0.26
N GLU A 7 28.91 -21.27 -0.79
CA GLU A 7 29.48 -20.72 -2.04
C GLU A 7 28.51 -20.82 -3.25
N LYS A 8 27.61 -21.80 -3.26
CA LYS A 8 26.70 -22.06 -4.38
C LYS A 8 25.28 -21.56 -4.14
N THR A 9 24.85 -21.53 -2.87
CA THR A 9 23.45 -21.24 -2.53
C THR A 9 23.41 -20.21 -1.43
N THR A 10 22.62 -19.15 -1.62
CA THR A 10 22.34 -18.17 -0.57
C THR A 10 20.84 -17.98 -0.43
N PHE A 11 20.39 -17.69 0.79
CA PHE A 11 19.03 -17.31 1.05
C PHE A 11 18.96 -16.19 2.08
N TYR A 12 17.89 -15.44 1.98
CA TYR A 12 17.51 -14.40 2.91
C TYR A 12 15.99 -14.39 3.06
N THR A 13 15.50 -14.30 4.27
CA THR A 13 14.07 -14.14 4.56
C THR A 13 13.86 -13.14 5.69
N SER A 14 12.83 -12.32 5.56
CA SER A 14 12.42 -11.40 6.61
C SER A 14 10.91 -11.32 6.68
N LEU A 15 10.41 -11.22 7.91
CA LEU A 15 9.02 -10.94 8.23
C LEU A 15 9.00 -9.69 9.11
N SER A 16 8.11 -8.77 8.83
CA SER A 16 7.90 -7.57 9.63
C SER A 16 6.42 -7.30 9.84
N TYR A 17 6.10 -6.81 11.02
CA TYR A 17 4.81 -6.23 11.37
C TYR A 17 5.02 -4.79 11.80
N ARG A 18 4.15 -3.91 11.37
CA ARG A 18 4.12 -2.51 11.76
C ARG A 18 2.70 -2.12 12.12
N HIS A 19 2.55 -1.52 13.29
CA HIS A 19 1.34 -0.85 13.74
C HIS A 19 1.64 0.63 13.98
N VAL A 20 0.73 1.49 13.57
CA VAL A 20 0.85 2.95 13.77
C VAL A 20 -0.54 3.48 14.08
N ASP A 21 -0.67 4.19 15.18
CA ASP A 21 -1.81 5.06 15.45
C ASP A 21 -1.59 6.41 14.77
N GLY A 22 -2.60 6.90 14.09
CA GLY A 22 -2.53 8.20 13.44
C GLY A 22 -2.66 9.35 14.43
N THR A 23 -2.35 10.55 13.95
CA THR A 23 -2.52 11.79 14.74
C THR A 23 -3.97 12.18 14.92
N THR A 24 -4.87 11.67 14.08
CA THR A 24 -6.30 11.86 14.18
C THR A 24 -6.93 10.70 14.96
N PRO A 25 -7.87 10.94 15.87
CA PRO A 25 -8.58 9.85 16.56
C PRO A 25 -9.20 8.85 15.59
N ASN A 26 -9.29 7.57 16.03
CA ASN A 26 -9.85 6.47 15.24
C ASN A 26 -9.13 6.17 13.91
N ASN A 27 -7.90 6.65 13.75
CA ASN A 27 -7.05 6.39 12.60
C ASN A 27 -5.94 5.41 12.98
N SER A 28 -5.73 4.39 12.17
CA SER A 28 -4.64 3.44 12.38
C SER A 28 -4.15 2.84 11.07
N PHE A 29 -2.97 2.29 11.11
CA PHE A 29 -2.37 1.58 10.00
C PHE A 29 -1.66 0.32 10.50
N ASP A 30 -2.04 -0.82 9.95
CA ASP A 30 -1.37 -2.10 10.17
C ASP A 30 -0.74 -2.59 8.87
N ARG A 31 0.46 -3.14 8.96
CA ARG A 31 1.13 -3.76 7.82
C ARG A 31 1.93 -4.99 8.23
N ILE A 32 1.70 -6.07 7.50
CA ILE A 32 2.53 -7.27 7.53
C ILE A 32 3.31 -7.31 6.21
N SER A 33 4.61 -7.53 6.28
CA SER A 33 5.46 -7.65 5.10
C SER A 33 6.38 -8.85 5.21
N PHE A 34 6.50 -9.59 4.12
CA PHE A 34 7.42 -10.69 3.96
C PHE A 34 8.32 -10.45 2.76
N LEU A 35 9.61 -10.76 2.89
CA LEU A 35 10.58 -10.77 1.81
C LEU A 35 11.37 -12.06 1.87
N GLY A 36 11.33 -12.84 0.81
CA GLY A 36 12.18 -13.99 0.58
C GLY A 36 13.08 -13.76 -0.63
N LYS A 37 14.33 -14.12 -0.53
CA LYS A 37 15.30 -14.13 -1.64
C LYS A 37 16.11 -15.40 -1.58
N ALA A 38 16.40 -16.00 -2.73
CA ALA A 38 17.31 -17.12 -2.85
C ALA A 38 18.14 -16.98 -4.12
N SER A 39 19.35 -17.47 -4.08
CA SER A 39 20.16 -17.63 -5.28
C SER A 39 20.85 -18.99 -5.27
N HIS A 40 20.99 -19.58 -6.44
CA HIS A 40 21.69 -20.84 -6.61
C HIS A 40 22.55 -20.84 -7.87
N MET A 41 23.78 -21.26 -7.73
CA MET A 41 24.75 -21.43 -8.81
C MET A 41 24.76 -22.89 -9.22
N PHE A 42 24.04 -23.24 -10.29
CA PHE A 42 24.01 -24.59 -10.84
C PHE A 42 25.35 -24.98 -11.47
N HIS A 43 26.01 -24.00 -12.08
CA HIS A 43 27.30 -24.08 -12.72
C HIS A 43 28.05 -22.78 -12.54
N PRO A 44 29.38 -22.71 -12.52
CA PRO A 44 30.11 -21.43 -12.46
C PRO A 44 29.66 -20.36 -13.48
N LYS A 45 29.06 -20.79 -14.58
CA LYS A 45 28.51 -19.92 -15.63
C LYS A 45 26.98 -19.76 -15.58
N ILE A 46 26.26 -20.40 -14.64
CA ILE A 46 24.79 -20.39 -14.59
C ILE A 46 24.32 -20.14 -13.17
N LYS A 47 23.72 -18.96 -12.96
CA LYS A 47 23.17 -18.53 -11.67
C LYS A 47 21.69 -18.19 -11.81
N LEU A 48 20.86 -18.78 -10.95
CA LEU A 48 19.45 -18.45 -10.77
C LEU A 48 19.28 -17.62 -9.49
N GLU A 49 18.53 -16.56 -9.59
CA GLU A 49 18.11 -15.71 -8.47
C GLU A 49 16.60 -15.65 -8.46
N ALA A 50 15.98 -15.87 -7.32
CA ALA A 50 14.56 -15.74 -7.12
C ALA A 50 14.28 -14.89 -5.90
N SER A 51 13.25 -14.05 -5.99
CA SER A 51 12.77 -13.29 -4.85
C SER A 51 11.25 -13.18 -4.88
N MET A 52 10.65 -13.09 -3.70
CA MET A 52 9.23 -12.83 -3.53
C MET A 52 9.04 -11.81 -2.41
N SER A 53 8.36 -10.73 -2.70
CA SER A 53 7.86 -9.81 -1.68
C SER A 53 6.35 -9.91 -1.59
N PHE A 54 5.87 -9.90 -0.36
CA PHE A 54 4.46 -9.85 0.00
C PHE A 54 4.25 -8.73 1.00
N ALA A 55 3.17 -7.97 0.82
CA ALA A 55 2.72 -7.01 1.82
C ALA A 55 1.19 -7.02 1.90
N ASN A 56 0.67 -6.95 3.11
CA ASN A 56 -0.73 -6.71 3.40
C ASN A 56 -0.81 -5.47 4.29
N SER A 57 -1.37 -4.39 3.76
CA SER A 57 -1.55 -3.10 4.44
C SER A 57 -3.03 -2.90 4.72
N MET A 58 -3.34 -2.42 5.92
CA MET A 58 -4.71 -2.23 6.40
C MET A 58 -4.84 -0.84 7.03
N PRO A 59 -4.89 0.24 6.22
CA PRO A 59 -5.24 1.54 6.73
C PRO A 59 -6.71 1.60 7.15
N LYS A 60 -6.96 2.22 8.29
CA LYS A 60 -8.28 2.52 8.82
C LYS A 60 -8.42 4.02 8.99
N ASN A 61 -9.53 4.57 8.50
CA ASN A 61 -9.86 6.00 8.61
C ASN A 61 -8.68 6.91 8.23
N SER A 62 -8.01 6.63 7.11
CA SER A 62 -6.98 7.52 6.56
C SER A 62 -7.50 8.95 6.52
N PRO A 63 -6.73 9.94 6.96
CA PRO A 63 -7.19 11.32 7.10
C PRO A 63 -7.50 11.89 5.73
N ILE A 64 -8.79 11.82 5.35
CA ILE A 64 -9.33 12.54 4.22
C ILE A 64 -9.81 13.88 4.79
N ASN A 65 -8.99 14.92 4.68
CA ASN A 65 -9.37 16.31 4.90
C ASN A 65 -9.93 16.71 6.27
N ILE A 66 -9.70 15.94 7.35
CA ILE A 66 -10.10 16.37 8.69
C ILE A 66 -9.39 17.67 9.06
N GLY A 67 -8.12 17.80 8.71
CA GLY A 67 -7.36 19.03 8.87
C GLY A 67 -7.96 20.21 8.10
N GLU A 68 -8.48 19.99 6.90
CA GLU A 68 -9.15 21.00 6.09
C GLU A 68 -10.48 21.41 6.72
N ASN A 69 -11.26 20.48 7.24
CA ASN A 69 -12.49 20.78 7.96
C ASN A 69 -12.24 21.61 9.24
N PHE A 70 -11.13 21.36 9.94
CA PHE A 70 -10.72 22.18 11.08
C PHE A 70 -10.06 23.49 10.67
N ALA A 71 -9.34 23.53 9.54
CA ALA A 71 -8.62 24.70 9.05
C ALA A 71 -9.46 25.62 8.16
N SER A 72 -10.58 25.16 7.63
CA SER A 72 -11.40 25.91 6.65
C SER A 72 -12.14 27.14 7.23
N GLY A 73 -11.88 27.51 8.47
CA GLY A 73 -12.31 28.79 9.02
C GLY A 73 -13.81 28.94 9.27
N VAL A 74 -14.56 27.85 9.28
CA VAL A 74 -16.01 27.84 9.62
C VAL A 74 -16.24 28.26 11.06
N TRP A 75 -15.18 28.42 11.84
CA TRP A 75 -15.21 28.62 13.29
C TRP A 75 -14.56 29.96 13.63
N GLY A 76 -15.25 30.74 14.42
CA GLY A 76 -14.64 31.96 14.99
C GLY A 76 -13.40 31.63 15.80
N ARG A 77 -12.41 32.52 15.81
CA ARG A 77 -11.14 32.30 16.56
C ARG A 77 -11.34 32.06 18.06
N SER A 78 -12.45 32.48 18.61
CA SER A 78 -12.83 32.30 20.02
C SER A 78 -13.56 30.98 20.30
N TYR A 79 -13.86 30.22 19.28
CA TYR A 79 -14.60 28.95 19.44
C TYR A 79 -13.63 27.81 19.71
N ASP A 80 -13.88 27.09 20.80
CA ASP A 80 -13.15 25.86 21.11
C ASP A 80 -13.88 24.64 20.54
N PRO A 81 -13.35 24.01 19.47
CA PRO A 81 -14.00 22.86 18.84
C PRO A 81 -14.03 21.62 19.73
N SER A 82 -13.24 21.58 20.79
CA SER A 82 -13.26 20.46 21.74
C SER A 82 -14.60 20.35 22.48
N THR A 83 -15.32 21.45 22.64
CA THR A 83 -16.65 21.46 23.29
C THR A 83 -17.70 20.65 22.51
N ALA A 84 -17.55 20.55 21.19
CA ALA A 84 -18.42 19.73 20.33
C ALA A 84 -18.10 18.23 20.38
N LYS A 85 -16.89 17.89 20.85
CA LYS A 85 -16.41 16.50 20.88
C LYS A 85 -17.28 15.58 21.73
N ASP A 86 -17.73 16.06 22.88
CA ASP A 86 -18.53 15.26 23.82
C ASP A 86 -20.04 15.39 23.56
N LYS A 87 -20.43 16.21 22.58
CA LYS A 87 -21.80 16.58 22.31
C LYS A 87 -22.27 16.30 20.89
N TYR A 88 -21.45 15.60 20.09
CA TYR A 88 -21.77 15.31 18.69
C TYR A 88 -22.87 14.26 18.52
N LYS A 89 -23.09 13.42 19.56
CA LYS A 89 -24.15 12.42 19.60
C LYS A 89 -25.39 12.99 20.32
N GLY A 90 -26.52 12.93 19.65
CA GLY A 90 -27.79 13.32 20.23
C GLY A 90 -28.36 12.27 21.18
N VAL A 91 -29.40 12.62 21.88
CA VAL A 91 -30.08 11.77 22.88
C VAL A 91 -30.66 10.48 22.28
N HIS A 92 -30.93 10.49 20.96
CA HIS A 92 -31.42 9.34 20.21
C HIS A 92 -30.29 8.50 19.55
N GLY A 93 -29.02 8.81 19.83
CA GLY A 93 -27.85 8.08 19.35
C GLY A 93 -27.39 8.44 17.93
N GLY A 94 -28.12 9.34 17.22
CA GLY A 94 -27.72 9.91 15.95
C GLY A 94 -26.83 11.15 16.11
N LEU A 95 -26.54 11.83 15.00
CA LEU A 95 -25.87 13.14 15.03
C LEU A 95 -26.77 14.12 15.77
N ALA A 96 -26.22 14.85 16.73
CA ALA A 96 -26.95 15.90 17.43
C ALA A 96 -27.49 16.94 16.44
N SER A 97 -28.76 17.25 16.51
CA SER A 97 -29.44 18.14 15.57
C SER A 97 -30.65 18.78 16.18
N SER A 98 -30.83 20.09 15.94
CA SER A 98 -32.01 20.82 16.39
C SER A 98 -33.31 20.22 15.84
N SER A 99 -33.28 19.53 14.70
CA SER A 99 -34.46 18.90 14.10
C SER A 99 -34.96 17.68 14.92
N TYR A 100 -34.12 17.13 15.79
CA TYR A 100 -34.48 16.04 16.69
C TYR A 100 -34.67 16.48 18.14
N GLY A 101 -34.71 17.81 18.38
CA GLY A 101 -34.89 18.38 19.73
C GLY A 101 -33.63 18.25 20.60
N ASP A 102 -32.48 18.00 20.01
CA ASP A 102 -31.21 17.93 20.73
C ASP A 102 -30.73 19.32 21.17
N GLU A 103 -30.29 19.44 22.42
CA GLU A 103 -29.83 20.71 23.00
C GLU A 103 -28.65 21.35 22.25
N TYR A 104 -27.83 20.50 21.60
CA TYR A 104 -26.59 20.92 20.96
C TYR A 104 -26.65 20.94 19.42
N GLY A 105 -27.85 20.86 18.87
CA GLY A 105 -28.09 20.59 17.45
C GLY A 105 -27.40 21.47 16.42
N ASN A 106 -27.05 22.67 16.74
CA ASN A 106 -26.39 23.60 15.81
C ASN A 106 -24.98 23.99 16.24
N MET A 107 -24.38 23.21 17.13
CA MET A 107 -23.01 23.49 17.57
C MET A 107 -22.02 23.24 16.46
N PRO A 108 -21.16 24.21 16.09
CA PRO A 108 -20.12 23.99 15.07
C PRO A 108 -19.23 22.81 15.41
N GLY A 109 -18.89 21.98 14.42
CA GLY A 109 -17.96 20.86 14.56
C GLY A 109 -18.56 19.52 15.00
N ILE A 110 -19.84 19.45 15.39
CA ILE A 110 -20.46 18.16 15.72
C ILE A 110 -20.41 17.18 14.55
N GLY A 111 -20.64 17.64 13.32
CA GLY A 111 -20.53 16.80 12.11
C GLY A 111 -19.11 16.30 11.84
N THR A 112 -18.10 17.10 12.16
CA THR A 112 -16.69 16.67 12.06
C THR A 112 -16.39 15.58 13.07
N TRP A 113 -16.79 15.76 14.34
CA TRP A 113 -16.57 14.73 15.37
C TRP A 113 -17.38 13.47 15.12
N TRP A 114 -18.64 13.61 14.62
CA TRP A 114 -19.39 12.45 14.14
C TRP A 114 -18.60 11.67 13.07
N SER A 115 -18.10 12.35 12.04
CA SER A 115 -17.34 11.73 10.97
C SER A 115 -16.06 11.05 11.47
N VAL A 116 -15.40 11.63 12.46
CA VAL A 116 -14.17 11.06 13.06
C VAL A 116 -14.45 9.79 13.85
N TYR A 117 -15.54 9.75 14.62
CA TYR A 117 -15.76 8.65 15.57
C TYR A 117 -16.74 7.58 15.06
N GLU A 118 -17.70 7.95 14.23
CA GLU A 118 -18.77 7.05 13.81
C GLU A 118 -18.56 6.47 12.42
N ASN A 119 -17.86 7.18 11.52
CA ASN A 119 -17.54 6.63 10.22
C ASN A 119 -16.40 5.60 10.33
N ASP A 120 -16.53 4.50 9.61
CA ASP A 120 -15.54 3.42 9.55
C ASP A 120 -15.15 3.19 8.08
N TYR A 121 -14.04 3.78 7.68
CA TYR A 121 -13.43 3.55 6.39
C TYR A 121 -12.24 2.62 6.54
N ARG A 122 -12.32 1.45 5.94
CA ARG A 122 -11.27 0.43 5.96
C ARG A 122 -10.78 0.16 4.56
N GLN A 123 -9.48 0.06 4.43
CA GLN A 123 -8.86 -0.37 3.19
C GLN A 123 -7.97 -1.58 3.48
N LYS A 124 -7.95 -2.52 2.56
CA LYS A 124 -7.04 -3.65 2.56
C LYS A 124 -6.29 -3.65 1.25
N GLU A 125 -4.98 -3.61 1.32
CA GLU A 125 -4.09 -3.64 0.18
C GLU A 125 -3.18 -4.87 0.26
N ILE A 126 -3.25 -5.74 -0.73
CA ILE A 126 -2.36 -6.87 -0.86
C ILE A 126 -1.47 -6.64 -2.06
N SER A 127 -0.17 -6.78 -1.88
CA SER A 127 0.78 -6.81 -2.99
C SER A 127 1.64 -8.06 -2.93
N VAL A 128 1.79 -8.72 -4.08
CA VAL A 128 2.63 -9.91 -4.26
C VAL A 128 3.52 -9.66 -5.46
N ARG A 129 4.83 -9.80 -5.28
CA ARG A 129 5.80 -9.55 -6.34
C ARG A 129 6.87 -10.63 -6.38
N PRO A 130 6.66 -11.75 -7.09
CA PRO A 130 7.70 -12.68 -7.46
C PRO A 130 8.59 -12.09 -8.56
N VAL A 131 9.87 -12.37 -8.47
CA VAL A 131 10.89 -12.04 -9.49
C VAL A 131 11.82 -13.24 -9.63
N VAL A 132 12.09 -13.64 -10.87
CA VAL A 132 13.07 -14.67 -11.19
C VAL A 132 14.07 -14.08 -12.19
N LYS A 133 15.35 -14.31 -11.95
CA LYS A 133 16.43 -13.87 -12.82
C LYS A 133 17.39 -15.02 -13.07
N LEU A 134 17.65 -15.28 -14.32
CA LEU A 134 18.65 -16.24 -14.78
C LEU A 134 19.82 -15.48 -15.41
N ASN A 135 21.02 -15.77 -14.94
CA ASN A 135 22.26 -15.21 -15.48
C ASN A 135 23.08 -16.36 -16.07
N ILE A 136 23.52 -16.22 -17.30
CA ILE A 136 24.31 -17.22 -18.03
C ILE A 136 25.52 -16.52 -18.65
N ASP A 137 26.71 -16.98 -18.28
CA ASP A 137 27.97 -16.61 -18.95
C ASP A 137 28.17 -17.57 -20.12
N LEU A 138 27.65 -17.21 -21.31
CA LEU A 138 27.72 -18.05 -22.51
C LEU A 138 29.17 -18.25 -22.95
N LEU A 139 29.92 -17.15 -22.98
CA LEU A 139 31.34 -17.08 -23.29
C LEU A 139 31.99 -16.08 -22.32
N ASP A 140 33.31 -16.07 -22.22
CA ASP A 140 34.00 -15.14 -21.31
C ASP A 140 33.74 -13.66 -21.68
N TRP A 141 33.37 -13.38 -22.93
CA TRP A 141 33.04 -12.08 -23.46
C TRP A 141 31.54 -11.87 -23.74
N LEU A 142 30.67 -12.90 -23.57
CA LEU A 142 29.25 -12.84 -23.89
C LEU A 142 28.42 -13.36 -22.71
N LYS A 143 27.57 -12.49 -22.16
CA LYS A 143 26.63 -12.81 -21.06
C LYS A 143 25.20 -12.67 -21.52
N PHE A 144 24.36 -13.56 -21.04
CA PHE A 144 22.92 -13.51 -21.24
C PHE A 144 22.21 -13.43 -19.90
N ASN A 145 21.31 -12.47 -19.74
CA ASN A 145 20.47 -12.34 -18.56
C ASN A 145 19.03 -12.28 -18.99
N VAL A 146 18.19 -13.07 -18.30
CA VAL A 146 16.73 -12.94 -18.44
C VAL A 146 16.12 -12.75 -17.05
N LYS A 147 15.17 -11.82 -16.96
CA LYS A 147 14.46 -11.48 -15.74
C LYS A 147 12.97 -11.44 -16.03
N GLY A 148 12.20 -12.25 -15.29
CA GLY A 148 10.75 -12.19 -15.25
C GLY A 148 10.29 -11.64 -13.91
N SER A 149 9.30 -10.78 -13.93
CA SER A 149 8.61 -10.29 -12.74
C SER A 149 7.11 -10.21 -12.98
N TYR A 150 6.36 -10.57 -11.95
CA TYR A 150 4.92 -10.40 -11.90
C TYR A 150 4.57 -9.58 -10.68
N ASN A 151 3.70 -8.58 -10.83
CA ASN A 151 3.23 -7.75 -9.74
C ASN A 151 1.71 -7.91 -9.67
N TYR A 152 1.23 -8.36 -8.54
CA TYR A 152 -0.18 -8.45 -8.22
C TYR A 152 -0.51 -7.45 -7.13
N TYR A 153 -1.51 -6.59 -7.38
CA TYR A 153 -2.04 -5.63 -6.44
C TYR A 153 -3.54 -5.83 -6.33
N TYR A 154 -4.00 -6.02 -5.10
CA TYR A 154 -5.41 -6.09 -4.78
C TYR A 154 -5.72 -5.05 -3.72
N THR A 155 -6.70 -4.21 -4.00
CA THR A 155 -7.21 -3.22 -3.07
C THR A 155 -8.71 -3.45 -2.88
N ARG A 156 -9.13 -3.54 -1.62
CA ARG A 156 -10.53 -3.54 -1.22
C ARG A 156 -10.73 -2.43 -0.22
N PHE A 157 -11.76 -1.62 -0.43
CA PHE A 157 -12.19 -0.62 0.52
C PHE A 157 -13.64 -0.86 0.93
N GLU A 158 -13.92 -0.57 2.19
CA GLU A 158 -15.24 -0.56 2.80
C GLU A 158 -15.47 0.80 3.44
N ASN A 159 -16.59 1.42 3.13
CA ASN A 159 -17.02 2.68 3.73
C ASN A 159 -18.35 2.44 4.45
N LYS A 160 -18.33 2.58 5.76
CA LYS A 160 -19.51 2.44 6.62
C LYS A 160 -19.76 3.77 7.31
N GLN A 161 -20.90 4.34 7.04
CA GLN A 161 -21.36 5.57 7.66
C GLN A 161 -22.72 5.26 8.32
N PRO A 162 -22.82 5.24 9.66
CA PRO A 162 -24.09 5.04 10.31
C PRO A 162 -25.04 6.19 10.00
N GLY A 163 -26.32 5.92 10.00
CA GLY A 163 -27.34 6.93 9.79
C GLY A 163 -27.20 8.04 10.82
N SER A 164 -27.07 9.26 10.34
CA SER A 164 -26.93 10.46 11.19
C SER A 164 -28.27 10.97 11.73
N GLY A 165 -29.38 10.44 11.21
CA GLY A 165 -30.71 10.86 11.59
C GLY A 165 -31.22 12.16 10.98
N TYR A 166 -30.34 12.95 10.32
CA TYR A 166 -30.72 14.24 9.75
C TYR A 166 -30.52 14.29 8.22
N ALA A 167 -29.33 14.11 7.75
CA ALA A 167 -29.03 14.15 6.33
C ALA A 167 -28.87 12.76 5.70
N ASN A 168 -28.77 11.72 6.51
CA ASN A 168 -28.45 10.37 6.09
C ASN A 168 -29.10 9.35 7.04
N GLU A 169 -30.43 9.32 7.08
CA GLU A 169 -31.21 8.50 8.02
C GLU A 169 -30.89 7.01 7.89
N GLY A 170 -30.72 6.52 6.67
CA GLY A 170 -30.41 5.12 6.39
C GLY A 170 -28.95 4.74 6.52
N GLY A 171 -28.05 5.71 6.72
CA GLY A 171 -26.61 5.49 6.65
C GLY A 171 -26.13 5.20 5.24
N TYR A 172 -24.86 4.81 5.14
CA TYR A 172 -24.21 4.44 3.88
C TYR A 172 -23.29 3.25 4.08
N TYR A 173 -23.38 2.30 3.16
CA TYR A 173 -22.44 1.20 3.08
C TYR A 173 -21.94 1.02 1.64
N GLY A 174 -20.66 1.19 1.43
CA GLY A 174 -20.03 1.01 0.13
C GLY A 174 -18.87 0.05 0.19
N ILE A 175 -18.76 -0.80 -0.82
CA ILE A 175 -17.62 -1.68 -1.05
C ILE A 175 -17.11 -1.41 -2.45
N GLY A 176 -15.79 -1.31 -2.57
CA GLY A 176 -15.12 -1.34 -3.86
C GLY A 176 -13.90 -2.23 -3.80
N GLN A 177 -13.54 -2.79 -4.94
CA GLN A 177 -12.33 -3.59 -5.06
C GLN A 177 -11.72 -3.36 -6.44
N THR A 178 -10.40 -3.38 -6.47
CA THR A 178 -9.61 -3.21 -7.68
C THR A 178 -8.47 -4.21 -7.65
N THR A 179 -8.23 -4.85 -8.79
CA THR A 179 -7.09 -5.73 -9.01
C THR A 179 -6.25 -5.14 -10.12
N LYS A 180 -4.94 -5.12 -9.94
CA LYS A 180 -3.96 -4.73 -10.97
C LYS A 180 -2.91 -5.82 -11.09
N GLU A 181 -2.62 -6.21 -12.31
CA GLU A 181 -1.64 -7.22 -12.64
C GLU A 181 -0.64 -6.66 -13.64
N GLN A 182 0.63 -6.86 -13.40
CA GLN A 182 1.69 -6.40 -14.28
C GLN A 182 2.68 -7.52 -14.50
N THR A 183 2.92 -7.88 -15.74
CA THR A 183 3.95 -8.83 -16.14
C THR A 183 5.05 -8.08 -16.88
N ASN A 184 6.28 -8.36 -16.48
CA ASN A 184 7.45 -7.80 -17.17
C ASN A 184 8.48 -8.91 -17.38
N LEU A 185 8.93 -9.06 -18.62
CA LEU A 185 9.98 -9.98 -19.03
C LEU A 185 11.07 -9.18 -19.75
N ASN A 186 12.29 -9.25 -19.23
CA ASN A 186 13.45 -8.59 -19.82
C ASN A 186 14.49 -9.61 -20.20
N ALA A 187 15.07 -9.49 -21.39
CA ALA A 187 16.19 -10.29 -21.85
C ALA A 187 17.33 -9.39 -22.33
N ASN A 188 18.54 -9.68 -21.91
CA ASN A 188 19.72 -8.89 -22.24
C ASN A 188 20.86 -9.78 -22.69
N PHE A 189 21.44 -9.45 -23.82
CA PHE A 189 22.78 -9.93 -24.23
C PHE A 189 23.79 -8.81 -24.00
N MET A 190 24.84 -9.08 -23.27
CA MET A 190 25.92 -8.15 -23.01
C MET A 190 27.22 -8.74 -23.56
N PHE A 191 27.92 -8.00 -24.35
CA PHE A 191 29.22 -8.41 -24.89
C PHE A 191 30.31 -7.40 -24.55
N ASN A 192 31.49 -7.92 -24.27
CA ASN A 192 32.70 -7.16 -24.03
C ASN A 192 33.88 -7.99 -24.52
N LYS A 193 34.48 -7.59 -25.66
CA LYS A 193 35.56 -8.34 -26.27
C LYS A 193 36.67 -7.41 -26.74
N THR A 194 37.91 -7.81 -26.42
CA THR A 194 39.12 -7.11 -26.85
C THR A 194 39.72 -7.82 -28.08
N PHE A 195 40.07 -7.03 -29.09
CA PHE A 195 40.68 -7.43 -30.30
C PHE A 195 41.98 -6.62 -30.50
N GLY A 196 43.12 -7.19 -30.10
CA GLY A 196 44.39 -6.44 -30.07
C GLY A 196 44.27 -5.22 -29.14
N ASP A 197 44.47 -4.04 -29.68
CA ASP A 197 44.41 -2.77 -28.93
C ASP A 197 42.98 -2.19 -28.80
N PHE A 198 41.99 -2.82 -29.41
CA PHE A 198 40.59 -2.33 -29.40
C PHE A 198 39.71 -3.17 -28.53
N THR A 199 38.93 -2.53 -27.65
CA THR A 199 37.89 -3.17 -26.87
C THR A 199 36.53 -2.70 -27.37
N VAL A 200 35.68 -3.67 -27.75
CA VAL A 200 34.29 -3.44 -28.16
C VAL A 200 33.37 -3.98 -27.08
N ASN A 201 32.48 -3.10 -26.61
CA ASN A 201 31.43 -3.49 -25.64
C ASN A 201 30.07 -2.96 -26.12
N GLY A 202 29.01 -3.64 -25.73
CA GLY A 202 27.65 -3.27 -26.05
C GLY A 202 26.64 -4.23 -25.42
N PHE A 203 25.38 -3.92 -25.65
CA PHE A 203 24.27 -4.77 -25.21
C PHE A 203 23.14 -4.76 -26.23
N LEU A 204 22.36 -5.84 -26.22
CA LEU A 204 21.07 -5.94 -26.89
C LEU A 204 20.03 -6.23 -25.83
N HIS A 205 18.98 -5.39 -25.77
CA HIS A 205 17.90 -5.49 -24.79
C HIS A 205 16.56 -5.72 -25.47
N GLY A 206 15.77 -6.66 -24.94
CA GLY A 206 14.38 -6.87 -25.29
C GLY A 206 13.51 -6.86 -24.05
N GLU A 207 12.36 -6.20 -24.13
CA GLU A 207 11.38 -6.12 -23.05
C GLU A 207 9.98 -6.47 -23.54
N PHE A 208 9.26 -7.27 -22.76
CA PHE A 208 7.83 -7.48 -22.87
C PHE A 208 7.18 -6.97 -21.59
N TYR A 209 6.19 -6.11 -21.73
CA TYR A 209 5.43 -5.54 -20.63
C TYR A 209 3.94 -5.64 -20.90
N GLU A 210 3.20 -6.14 -19.93
CA GLU A 210 1.74 -6.23 -19.95
C GLU A 210 1.14 -5.75 -18.63
N ASN A 211 0.05 -5.00 -18.71
CA ASN A 211 -0.63 -4.43 -17.54
C ASN A 211 -2.14 -4.58 -17.71
N PHE A 212 -2.79 -5.23 -16.74
CA PHE A 212 -4.24 -5.36 -16.60
C PHE A 212 -4.74 -4.63 -15.35
N GLN A 213 -5.91 -4.01 -15.50
CA GLN A 213 -6.58 -3.32 -14.39
C GLN A 213 -8.08 -3.60 -14.41
#